data_9b1c05829eaf7c1ea638093119b34922
#
_entry.id   9b1c05829eaf7c1ea638093119b34922
#
_cell.length_a   1.000
_cell.length_b   1.000
_cell.length_c   1.000
_cell.angle_alpha   90.00
_cell.angle_beta   90.00
_cell.angle_gamma   90.00
#
_symmetry.space_group_name_H-M   'P 1'
#
loop_
_entity.id
_entity.type
_entity.pdbx_description
1 polymer ?
#
loop_
_entity_poly.entity_id
_entity_poly.type
_entity_poly.pdbx_seq_one_letter_code
_entity_poly.pdbx_strand_id
1 'polypeptide(L)'
;MKNLKFILLFVPFIVLAKAPSVEQLFSVQTVKVQKVKTSHSKKNYGYVVADQAKVYEVSPRFGGYVEKLYADKIYKYVKKGEPLAVVYSPEVYKAKEDYVNSYNYTRNRPNKGMLKSAKLKLALLEVAPNEISQVVKKRKVSPNTTIYAPQSGYIFIKNIDEGSAFNAKTKLFQIVNLDDVWVEVKVFEDDVKWLKTANNFHISFKTTDKEYETHSKFLYPNLSPKEATLTMRLTLKNKDNMLFPGMYADVISMDKPKEYLTLPQTAVIFKNGKYYAFVVGEFEGEYDPVEVSVRPLNNTTYIITGGLKAGDEVVNNALFMMDSDAQINGLY
;
A
#
# COMPACT_ATOMS: atom_id res chain seq x y z
N MET A 1 -15.10 91.99 64.29
CA MET A 1 -15.73 90.74 63.85
C MET A 1 -15.26 90.55 62.42
N LYS A 2 -14.22 89.70 62.21
CA LYS A 2 -13.64 89.44 60.86
C LYS A 2 -14.09 88.05 60.39
N ASN A 3 -14.75 88.01 59.26
CA ASN A 3 -15.20 86.78 58.60
C ASN A 3 -14.00 86.20 57.80
N LEU A 4 -13.52 85.03 58.20
CA LEU A 4 -12.53 84.26 57.49
C LEU A 4 -13.24 83.32 56.54
N LYS A 5 -13.15 83.57 55.21
CA LYS A 5 -13.67 82.64 54.17
C LYS A 5 -12.62 81.61 53.91
N PHE A 6 -12.94 80.37 54.19
CA PHE A 6 -12.13 79.21 53.86
C PHE A 6 -12.46 78.78 52.39
N ILE A 7 -11.45 78.93 51.52
CA ILE A 7 -11.57 78.45 50.12
C ILE A 7 -11.04 77.00 50.08
N LEU A 8 -11.92 76.07 49.87
CA LEU A 8 -11.59 74.66 49.67
C LEU A 8 -11.14 74.46 48.25
N LEU A 9 -9.86 74.21 48.02
CA LEU A 9 -9.28 73.93 46.70
C LEU A 9 -9.56 72.42 46.36
N PHE A 10 -10.44 72.17 45.42
CA PHE A 10 -10.77 70.84 44.95
C PHE A 10 -9.76 70.48 43.84
N VAL A 11 -8.79 69.59 44.15
CA VAL A 11 -7.86 69.01 43.16
C VAL A 11 -8.51 67.80 42.59
N PRO A 12 -8.82 67.71 41.27
CA PRO A 12 -9.35 66.48 40.69
C PRO A 12 -8.25 65.47 40.61
N PHE A 13 -8.39 64.36 41.33
CA PHE A 13 -7.56 63.17 41.22
C PHE A 13 -7.97 62.46 39.93
N ILE A 14 -7.22 62.62 38.83
CA ILE A 14 -7.39 61.89 37.59
C ILE A 14 -6.86 60.49 37.86
N VAL A 15 -7.72 59.55 38.17
CA VAL A 15 -7.40 58.14 38.14
C VAL A 15 -7.34 57.71 36.67
N LEU A 16 -6.12 57.55 36.14
CA LEU A 16 -5.94 56.89 34.86
C LEU A 16 -6.30 55.38 35.08
N ALA A 17 -7.51 55.06 34.75
CA ALA A 17 -7.93 53.68 34.65
C ALA A 17 -7.11 53.02 33.53
N LYS A 18 -6.17 52.14 33.86
CA LYS A 18 -5.49 51.29 32.91
C LYS A 18 -6.53 50.46 32.18
N ALA A 19 -6.54 50.46 30.85
CA ALA A 19 -7.44 49.62 30.11
C ALA A 19 -7.32 48.17 30.57
N PRO A 20 -8.43 47.42 30.68
CA PRO A 20 -8.36 46.02 31.14
C PRO A 20 -7.46 45.22 30.20
N SER A 21 -6.58 44.41 30.75
CA SER A 21 -5.73 43.53 29.95
C SER A 21 -6.58 42.47 29.23
N VAL A 22 -6.08 41.92 28.12
CA VAL A 22 -6.78 40.86 27.36
C VAL A 22 -7.14 39.68 28.24
N GLU A 23 -6.31 39.41 29.26
CA GLU A 23 -6.52 38.35 30.25
C GLU A 23 -7.71 38.62 31.20
N GLN A 24 -7.99 39.88 31.51
CA GLN A 24 -9.15 40.30 32.31
C GLN A 24 -10.48 40.22 31.52
N LEU A 25 -10.40 40.30 30.18
CA LEU A 25 -11.57 40.25 29.32
C LEU A 25 -11.87 38.81 28.82
N PHE A 26 -10.86 37.95 28.76
CA PHE A 26 -10.97 36.60 28.23
C PHE A 26 -10.19 35.63 29.11
N SER A 27 -10.74 34.42 29.34
CA SER A 27 -10.01 33.34 29.99
C SER A 27 -8.97 32.78 29.02
N VAL A 28 -7.74 33.25 29.12
CA VAL A 28 -6.61 32.79 28.31
C VAL A 28 -6.19 31.41 28.77
N GLN A 29 -6.19 30.45 27.86
CA GLN A 29 -5.65 29.11 28.08
C GLN A 29 -4.27 29.00 27.45
N THR A 30 -3.36 28.40 28.17
CA THR A 30 -2.00 28.17 27.70
C THR A 30 -1.71 26.69 27.52
N VAL A 31 -0.74 26.38 26.73
CA VAL A 31 -0.22 25.02 26.49
C VAL A 31 1.29 25.05 26.42
N LYS A 32 1.94 24.03 26.97
CA LYS A 32 3.41 23.91 26.91
C LYS A 32 3.87 23.17 25.66
N VAL A 33 4.91 23.66 25.03
CA VAL A 33 5.62 22.95 23.97
C VAL A 33 6.19 21.66 24.52
N GLN A 34 5.71 20.52 24.01
CA GLN A 34 6.10 19.21 24.52
C GLN A 34 6.91 18.43 23.48
N LYS A 35 7.89 17.65 23.99
CA LYS A 35 8.53 16.61 23.19
C LYS A 35 7.64 15.38 23.18
N VAL A 36 7.14 15.03 22.01
CA VAL A 36 6.32 13.84 21.82
C VAL A 36 7.03 12.90 20.87
N LYS A 37 7.17 11.64 21.28
CA LYS A 37 7.68 10.59 20.41
C LYS A 37 6.53 10.07 19.54
N THR A 38 6.53 10.45 18.28
CA THR A 38 5.47 10.10 17.34
C THR A 38 6.03 9.87 15.95
N SER A 39 5.23 9.23 15.08
CA SER A 39 5.54 9.02 13.68
C SER A 39 4.76 10.03 12.83
N HIS A 40 5.41 10.58 11.82
CA HIS A 40 4.68 11.27 10.77
C HIS A 40 3.98 10.21 9.91
N SER A 41 2.70 10.40 9.64
CA SER A 41 1.89 9.48 8.85
C SER A 41 1.26 10.19 7.67
N LYS A 42 1.07 9.45 6.58
CA LYS A 42 0.36 9.93 5.40
C LYS A 42 -0.57 8.84 4.87
N LYS A 43 -1.80 9.24 4.56
CA LYS A 43 -2.80 8.35 3.97
C LYS A 43 -2.71 8.43 2.45
N ASN A 44 -2.62 7.27 1.82
CA ASN A 44 -2.64 7.08 0.38
C ASN A 44 -3.68 5.99 0.03
N TYR A 45 -3.93 5.83 -1.26
CA TYR A 45 -4.92 4.88 -1.76
C TYR A 45 -4.28 3.95 -2.78
N GLY A 46 -4.75 2.71 -2.80
CA GLY A 46 -4.24 1.70 -3.70
C GLY A 46 -5.27 0.65 -4.07
N TYR A 47 -4.83 -0.29 -4.90
CA TYR A 47 -5.63 -1.44 -5.33
C TYR A 47 -4.84 -2.71 -5.17
N VAL A 48 -5.55 -3.78 -4.81
CA VAL A 48 -4.97 -5.13 -4.83
C VAL A 48 -4.76 -5.57 -6.28
N VAL A 49 -3.58 -6.08 -6.56
CA VAL A 49 -3.25 -6.74 -7.82
C VAL A 49 -2.60 -8.09 -7.55
N ALA A 50 -2.69 -9.00 -8.51
CA ALA A 50 -2.01 -10.27 -8.41
C ALA A 50 -0.49 -10.11 -8.51
N ASP A 51 0.26 -10.92 -7.76
CA ASP A 51 1.71 -11.03 -7.94
C ASP A 51 2.00 -11.60 -9.33
N GLN A 52 2.62 -10.79 -10.19
CA GLN A 52 2.93 -11.19 -11.57
C GLN A 52 3.85 -12.41 -11.65
N ALA A 53 4.72 -12.62 -10.64
CA ALA A 53 5.58 -13.79 -10.56
C ALA A 53 4.80 -15.08 -10.25
N LYS A 54 3.53 -14.97 -9.85
CA LYS A 54 2.62 -16.07 -9.50
C LYS A 54 1.50 -16.26 -10.51
N VAL A 55 1.67 -15.75 -11.71
CA VAL A 55 0.78 -15.95 -12.86
C VAL A 55 1.37 -17.04 -13.74
N TYR A 56 0.64 -18.11 -13.96
CA TYR A 56 1.08 -19.27 -14.72
C TYR A 56 0.19 -19.47 -15.95
N GLU A 57 0.81 -19.55 -17.11
CA GLU A 57 0.12 -19.85 -18.37
C GLU A 57 0.21 -21.35 -18.69
N VAL A 58 -0.88 -21.91 -19.12
CA VAL A 58 -0.96 -23.28 -19.63
C VAL A 58 -1.12 -23.22 -21.14
N SER A 59 0.00 -23.44 -21.85
CA SER A 59 0.12 -23.34 -23.30
C SER A 59 0.84 -24.59 -23.82
N PRO A 60 0.10 -25.65 -24.23
CA PRO A 60 0.71 -26.90 -24.67
C PRO A 60 1.62 -26.72 -25.87
N ARG A 61 2.65 -27.57 -25.96
CA ARG A 61 3.61 -27.58 -27.07
C ARG A 61 3.11 -28.38 -28.30
N PHE A 62 1.87 -28.84 -28.25
CA PHE A 62 1.22 -29.60 -29.31
C PHE A 62 -0.19 -29.05 -29.57
N GLY A 63 -0.73 -29.33 -30.71
CA GLY A 63 -2.13 -29.06 -31.06
C GLY A 63 -3.02 -30.30 -30.85
N GLY A 64 -4.34 -30.06 -30.77
CA GLY A 64 -5.29 -31.14 -30.58
C GLY A 64 -6.73 -30.69 -30.44
N TYR A 65 -7.56 -31.62 -29.95
CA TYR A 65 -8.99 -31.44 -29.70
C TYR A 65 -9.30 -31.72 -28.23
N VAL A 66 -10.19 -30.94 -27.63
CA VAL A 66 -10.62 -31.09 -26.24
C VAL A 66 -11.72 -32.16 -26.17
N GLU A 67 -11.40 -33.30 -25.58
CA GLU A 67 -12.36 -34.40 -25.39
C GLU A 67 -13.19 -34.24 -24.12
N LYS A 68 -12.57 -33.71 -23.07
CA LYS A 68 -13.22 -33.47 -21.80
C LYS A 68 -12.59 -32.27 -21.07
N LEU A 69 -13.44 -31.43 -20.52
CA LEU A 69 -13.02 -30.24 -19.79
C LEU A 69 -13.41 -30.36 -18.31
N TYR A 70 -12.42 -30.43 -17.42
CA TYR A 70 -12.63 -30.43 -15.96
C TYR A 70 -12.60 -29.01 -15.38
N ALA A 71 -11.73 -28.16 -15.94
CA ALA A 71 -11.60 -26.75 -15.59
C ALA A 71 -12.56 -25.90 -16.44
N ASP A 72 -13.86 -26.13 -16.27
CA ASP A 72 -14.95 -25.60 -17.08
C ASP A 72 -15.33 -24.13 -16.76
N LYS A 73 -14.90 -23.61 -15.60
CA LYS A 73 -15.30 -22.28 -15.11
C LYS A 73 -14.10 -21.40 -14.78
N ILE A 74 -14.16 -20.12 -15.15
CA ILE A 74 -13.26 -19.10 -14.62
C ILE A 74 -13.50 -18.92 -13.12
N TYR A 75 -12.46 -18.47 -12.41
CA TYR A 75 -12.42 -18.31 -10.95
C TYR A 75 -12.59 -19.59 -10.13
N LYS A 76 -12.57 -20.76 -10.79
CA LYS A 76 -12.45 -22.06 -10.10
C LYS A 76 -11.03 -22.17 -9.54
N TYR A 77 -10.92 -22.58 -8.27
CA TYR A 77 -9.64 -22.95 -7.68
C TYR A 77 -9.23 -24.34 -8.12
N VAL A 78 -7.98 -24.50 -8.52
CA VAL A 78 -7.37 -25.78 -8.88
C VAL A 78 -6.08 -26.00 -8.09
N LYS A 79 -5.80 -27.26 -7.79
CA LYS A 79 -4.55 -27.65 -7.10
C LYS A 79 -3.47 -28.00 -8.11
N LYS A 80 -2.20 -27.80 -7.75
CA LYS A 80 -1.09 -28.29 -8.56
C LYS A 80 -1.25 -29.76 -8.89
N GLY A 81 -1.13 -30.12 -10.16
CA GLY A 81 -1.30 -31.51 -10.66
C GLY A 81 -2.76 -31.94 -10.82
N GLU A 82 -3.74 -31.06 -10.60
CA GLU A 82 -5.14 -31.34 -10.87
C GLU A 82 -5.40 -31.37 -12.39
N PRO A 83 -6.19 -32.34 -12.93
CA PRO A 83 -6.51 -32.39 -14.35
C PRO A 83 -7.35 -31.18 -14.74
N LEU A 84 -6.96 -30.48 -15.81
CA LEU A 84 -7.68 -29.35 -16.38
C LEU A 84 -8.52 -29.80 -17.57
N ALA A 85 -7.92 -30.57 -18.47
CA ALA A 85 -8.58 -31.07 -19.68
C ALA A 85 -8.00 -32.43 -20.12
N VAL A 86 -8.81 -33.25 -20.74
CA VAL A 86 -8.38 -34.41 -21.52
C VAL A 86 -8.47 -34.03 -22.99
N VAL A 87 -7.39 -34.23 -23.71
CA VAL A 87 -7.27 -33.83 -25.10
C VAL A 87 -6.77 -34.99 -25.98
N TYR A 88 -7.24 -35.03 -27.24
CA TYR A 88 -6.66 -35.86 -28.27
C TYR A 88 -5.64 -35.04 -29.08
N SER A 89 -4.44 -35.57 -29.25
CA SER A 89 -3.42 -34.99 -30.12
C SER A 89 -2.77 -36.03 -31.00
N PRO A 90 -2.87 -35.91 -32.31
CA PRO A 90 -2.22 -36.85 -33.24
C PRO A 90 -0.69 -36.92 -33.01
N GLU A 91 -0.06 -35.76 -32.70
CA GLU A 91 1.39 -35.67 -32.45
C GLU A 91 1.78 -36.42 -31.18
N VAL A 92 1.06 -36.21 -30.09
CA VAL A 92 1.31 -36.88 -28.80
C VAL A 92 1.03 -38.38 -28.92
N TYR A 93 -0.06 -38.75 -29.61
CA TYR A 93 -0.41 -40.12 -29.86
C TYR A 93 0.72 -40.85 -30.60
N LYS A 94 1.21 -40.28 -31.70
CA LYS A 94 2.34 -40.85 -32.47
C LYS A 94 3.60 -40.95 -31.65
N ALA A 95 3.91 -39.92 -30.83
CA ALA A 95 5.09 -39.96 -29.95
C ALA A 95 4.99 -41.07 -28.89
N LYS A 96 3.79 -41.36 -28.39
CA LYS A 96 3.55 -42.53 -27.49
C LYS A 96 3.76 -43.86 -28.18
N GLU A 97 3.27 -44.01 -29.42
CA GLU A 97 3.50 -45.20 -30.24
C GLU A 97 4.99 -45.43 -30.49
N ASP A 98 5.71 -44.39 -30.90
CA ASP A 98 7.16 -44.42 -31.10
C ASP A 98 7.90 -44.88 -29.83
N TYR A 99 7.42 -44.41 -28.65
CA TYR A 99 8.02 -44.80 -27.37
C TYR A 99 7.77 -46.27 -27.03
N VAL A 100 6.57 -46.80 -27.24
CA VAL A 100 6.25 -48.23 -27.03
C VAL A 100 7.05 -49.12 -28.00
N ASN A 101 7.11 -48.74 -29.27
CA ASN A 101 7.88 -49.45 -30.29
C ASN A 101 9.38 -49.48 -29.96
N SER A 102 9.93 -48.34 -29.54
CA SER A 102 11.32 -48.25 -29.09
C SER A 102 11.59 -49.10 -27.85
N TYR A 103 10.64 -49.16 -26.90
CA TYR A 103 10.76 -50.03 -25.70
C TYR A 103 10.77 -51.51 -26.09
N ASN A 104 9.84 -51.94 -26.94
CA ASN A 104 9.77 -53.34 -27.40
C ASN A 104 11.03 -53.74 -28.18
N TYR A 105 11.54 -52.87 -29.04
CA TYR A 105 12.77 -53.07 -29.80
C TYR A 105 14.05 -53.18 -28.92
N THR A 106 14.15 -52.34 -27.91
CA THR A 106 15.37 -52.27 -27.08
C THR A 106 15.37 -53.19 -25.87
N ARG A 107 14.27 -53.93 -25.61
CA ARG A 107 14.10 -54.79 -24.43
C ARG A 107 15.23 -55.78 -24.21
N ASN A 108 15.70 -56.41 -25.31
CA ASN A 108 16.73 -57.45 -25.32
C ASN A 108 18.05 -56.92 -25.97
N ARG A 109 18.28 -55.63 -26.08
CA ARG A 109 19.43 -55.05 -26.75
C ARG A 109 20.20 -54.10 -25.81
N PRO A 110 21.54 -54.03 -25.91
CA PRO A 110 22.35 -53.18 -25.02
C PRO A 110 22.17 -51.69 -25.29
N ASN A 111 21.90 -51.30 -26.56
CA ASN A 111 21.76 -49.88 -26.91
C ASN A 111 20.35 -49.37 -26.65
N LYS A 112 20.22 -48.46 -25.67
CA LYS A 112 18.94 -47.84 -25.27
C LYS A 112 18.78 -46.41 -25.79
N GLY A 113 19.64 -45.98 -26.73
CA GLY A 113 19.62 -44.59 -27.23
C GLY A 113 18.26 -44.19 -27.83
N MET A 114 17.66 -45.06 -28.69
CA MET A 114 16.33 -44.84 -29.30
C MET A 114 15.25 -44.68 -28.24
N LEU A 115 15.25 -45.52 -27.19
CA LEU A 115 14.27 -45.42 -26.11
C LEU A 115 14.42 -44.09 -25.32
N LYS A 116 15.66 -43.67 -25.08
CA LYS A 116 15.94 -42.41 -24.41
C LYS A 116 15.43 -41.23 -25.24
N SER A 117 15.67 -41.22 -26.55
CA SER A 117 15.21 -40.17 -27.46
C SER A 117 13.67 -40.13 -27.54
N ALA A 118 13.00 -41.24 -27.66
CA ALA A 118 11.52 -41.29 -27.69
C ALA A 118 10.91 -40.80 -26.34
N LYS A 119 11.53 -41.19 -25.20
CA LYS A 119 11.10 -40.68 -23.89
C LYS A 119 11.28 -39.16 -23.78
N LEU A 120 12.42 -38.66 -24.27
CA LEU A 120 12.72 -37.21 -24.26
C LEU A 120 11.71 -36.44 -25.14
N LYS A 121 11.32 -36.98 -26.30
CA LYS A 121 10.28 -36.36 -27.15
C LYS A 121 8.97 -36.17 -26.39
N LEU A 122 8.49 -37.21 -25.67
CA LEU A 122 7.28 -37.09 -24.84
C LEU A 122 7.44 -36.06 -23.71
N ALA A 123 8.61 -36.00 -23.07
CA ALA A 123 8.88 -35.02 -22.05
C ALA A 123 8.93 -33.57 -22.61
N LEU A 124 9.49 -33.39 -23.82
CA LEU A 124 9.49 -32.09 -24.52
C LEU A 124 8.08 -31.67 -24.97
N LEU A 125 7.19 -32.60 -25.23
CA LEU A 125 5.77 -32.34 -25.44
C LEU A 125 4.99 -32.12 -24.13
N GLU A 126 5.67 -32.12 -22.99
CA GLU A 126 5.07 -31.91 -21.65
C GLU A 126 4.03 -32.97 -21.26
N VAL A 127 4.12 -34.17 -21.84
CA VAL A 127 3.30 -35.32 -21.39
C VAL A 127 3.71 -35.67 -19.95
N ALA A 128 2.71 -35.86 -19.09
CA ALA A 128 2.93 -36.10 -17.67
C ALA A 128 3.79 -37.38 -17.42
N PRO A 129 4.77 -37.34 -16.49
CA PRO A 129 5.69 -38.45 -16.22
C PRO A 129 4.98 -39.77 -15.85
N ASN A 130 3.88 -39.69 -15.10
CA ASN A 130 3.05 -40.84 -14.75
C ASN A 130 2.38 -41.46 -16.00
N GLU A 131 1.92 -40.63 -16.94
CA GLU A 131 1.35 -41.09 -18.20
C GLU A 131 2.43 -41.77 -19.05
N ILE A 132 3.61 -41.16 -19.20
CA ILE A 132 4.75 -41.77 -19.92
C ILE A 132 5.09 -43.17 -19.33
N SER A 133 5.11 -43.29 -18.01
CA SER A 133 5.41 -44.58 -17.35
C SER A 133 4.29 -45.62 -17.55
N GLN A 134 3.03 -45.20 -17.60
CA GLN A 134 1.91 -46.09 -17.82
C GLN A 134 1.85 -46.65 -19.27
N VAL A 135 2.24 -45.84 -20.26
CA VAL A 135 2.31 -46.29 -21.67
C VAL A 135 3.17 -47.54 -21.83
N VAL A 136 4.32 -47.59 -21.17
CA VAL A 136 5.22 -48.77 -21.20
C VAL A 136 4.67 -49.93 -20.37
N LYS A 137 4.15 -49.66 -19.16
CA LYS A 137 3.61 -50.68 -18.27
C LYS A 137 2.42 -51.43 -18.89
N LYS A 138 1.48 -50.68 -19.46
CA LYS A 138 0.26 -51.24 -20.05
C LYS A 138 0.45 -51.77 -21.48
N ARG A 139 1.55 -51.39 -22.14
CA ARG A 139 1.81 -51.69 -23.58
C ARG A 139 0.67 -51.32 -24.50
N LYS A 140 -0.18 -50.40 -24.04
CA LYS A 140 -1.35 -49.89 -24.80
C LYS A 140 -1.28 -48.38 -24.83
N VAL A 141 -1.29 -47.81 -26.01
CA VAL A 141 -1.29 -46.38 -26.22
C VAL A 141 -2.73 -45.86 -26.07
N SER A 142 -2.91 -44.90 -25.14
CA SER A 142 -4.16 -44.13 -25.09
C SER A 142 -4.09 -43.01 -26.12
N PRO A 143 -5.15 -42.81 -26.92
CA PRO A 143 -5.22 -41.69 -27.86
C PRO A 143 -5.20 -40.34 -27.14
N ASN A 144 -5.76 -40.31 -25.95
CA ASN A 144 -5.91 -39.08 -25.18
C ASN A 144 -4.71 -38.83 -24.23
N THR A 145 -4.48 -37.56 -23.93
CA THR A 145 -3.52 -37.13 -22.93
C THR A 145 -4.18 -36.07 -22.02
N THR A 146 -3.70 -35.94 -20.82
CA THR A 146 -4.28 -35.02 -19.83
C THR A 146 -3.37 -33.83 -19.63
N ILE A 147 -3.93 -32.62 -19.69
CA ILE A 147 -3.31 -31.38 -19.35
C ILE A 147 -3.58 -31.11 -17.86
N TYR A 148 -2.52 -30.85 -17.09
CA TYR A 148 -2.58 -30.66 -15.65
C TYR A 148 -2.23 -29.23 -15.25
N ALA A 149 -2.74 -28.79 -14.09
CA ALA A 149 -2.37 -27.51 -13.50
C ALA A 149 -0.91 -27.51 -13.07
N PRO A 150 -0.07 -26.57 -13.55
CA PRO A 150 1.35 -26.49 -13.16
C PRO A 150 1.53 -26.01 -11.73
N GLN A 151 0.58 -25.22 -11.21
CA GLN A 151 0.56 -24.71 -9.84
C GLN A 151 -0.89 -24.59 -9.34
N SER A 152 -1.02 -24.50 -7.99
CA SER A 152 -2.31 -24.20 -7.37
C SER A 152 -2.67 -22.72 -7.55
N GLY A 153 -3.94 -22.44 -7.77
CA GLY A 153 -4.45 -21.09 -7.94
C GLY A 153 -5.84 -21.04 -8.56
N TYR A 154 -6.30 -19.86 -8.88
CA TYR A 154 -7.58 -19.61 -9.52
C TYR A 154 -7.42 -19.48 -11.04
N ILE A 155 -8.34 -20.03 -11.80
CA ILE A 155 -8.38 -19.88 -13.25
C ILE A 155 -8.90 -18.49 -13.59
N PHE A 156 -8.03 -17.63 -14.12
CA PHE A 156 -8.42 -16.26 -14.54
C PHE A 156 -8.78 -16.19 -16.03
N ILE A 157 -8.18 -17.03 -16.83
CA ILE A 157 -8.47 -17.13 -18.27
C ILE A 157 -8.72 -18.60 -18.62
N LYS A 158 -9.77 -18.84 -19.41
CA LYS A 158 -10.11 -20.11 -20.05
C LYS A 158 -10.47 -19.82 -21.50
N ASN A 159 -9.65 -20.28 -22.44
CA ASN A 159 -9.78 -20.02 -23.88
C ASN A 159 -10.16 -21.28 -24.68
N ILE A 160 -10.64 -22.32 -24.01
CA ILE A 160 -11.09 -23.57 -24.65
C ILE A 160 -12.41 -24.03 -24.07
N ASP A 161 -13.17 -24.72 -24.90
CA ASP A 161 -14.41 -25.43 -24.52
C ASP A 161 -14.30 -26.89 -24.90
N GLU A 162 -15.17 -27.75 -24.33
CA GLU A 162 -15.27 -29.14 -24.70
C GLU A 162 -15.66 -29.26 -26.18
N GLY A 163 -14.96 -30.09 -26.93
CA GLY A 163 -15.11 -30.23 -28.37
C GLY A 163 -14.31 -29.21 -29.21
N SER A 164 -13.68 -28.20 -28.61
CA SER A 164 -12.93 -27.24 -29.38
C SER A 164 -11.56 -27.78 -29.83
N ALA A 165 -11.06 -27.26 -30.97
CA ALA A 165 -9.70 -27.49 -31.42
C ALA A 165 -8.76 -26.40 -30.93
N PHE A 166 -7.49 -26.71 -30.70
CA PHE A 166 -6.45 -25.75 -30.33
C PHE A 166 -5.13 -26.08 -31.05
N ASN A 167 -4.34 -25.05 -31.28
CA ASN A 167 -2.98 -25.17 -31.86
C ASN A 167 -1.90 -25.18 -30.76
N ALA A 168 -0.74 -25.70 -31.10
CA ALA A 168 0.46 -25.56 -30.25
C ALA A 168 0.70 -24.10 -29.88
N LYS A 169 1.15 -23.85 -28.64
CA LYS A 169 1.43 -22.53 -28.05
C LYS A 169 0.19 -21.65 -27.82
N THR A 170 -1.01 -22.14 -28.08
CA THR A 170 -2.25 -21.43 -27.68
C THR A 170 -2.35 -21.41 -26.16
N LYS A 171 -2.56 -20.24 -25.59
CA LYS A 171 -2.86 -20.08 -24.16
C LYS A 171 -4.26 -20.66 -23.88
N LEU A 172 -4.30 -21.83 -23.25
CA LEU A 172 -5.57 -22.49 -22.90
C LEU A 172 -6.11 -21.96 -21.57
N PHE A 173 -5.23 -21.83 -20.58
CA PHE A 173 -5.59 -21.32 -19.26
C PHE A 173 -4.55 -20.33 -18.74
N GLN A 174 -5.00 -19.45 -17.85
CA GLN A 174 -4.13 -18.69 -16.97
C GLN A 174 -4.54 -18.97 -15.54
N ILE A 175 -3.61 -19.46 -14.74
CA ILE A 175 -3.78 -19.77 -13.33
C ILE A 175 -3.02 -18.73 -12.50
N VAL A 176 -3.72 -18.09 -11.57
CA VAL A 176 -3.17 -17.06 -10.69
C VAL A 176 -3.18 -17.56 -9.25
N ASN A 177 -2.02 -17.65 -8.63
CA ASN A 177 -1.91 -17.94 -7.21
C ASN A 177 -2.05 -16.64 -6.43
N LEU A 178 -2.94 -16.61 -5.46
CA LEU A 178 -3.27 -15.45 -4.64
C LEU A 178 -2.80 -15.58 -3.19
N ASP A 179 -1.87 -16.51 -2.87
CA ASP A 179 -1.32 -16.67 -1.52
C ASP A 179 -0.57 -15.41 -1.05
N ASP A 180 0.06 -14.71 -1.99
CA ASP A 180 0.57 -13.36 -1.82
C ASP A 180 -0.08 -12.46 -2.87
N VAL A 181 -0.40 -11.24 -2.45
CA VAL A 181 -0.92 -10.21 -3.34
C VAL A 181 -0.10 -8.94 -3.19
N TRP A 182 -0.18 -8.08 -4.18
CA TRP A 182 0.40 -6.75 -4.11
C TRP A 182 -0.70 -5.71 -3.93
N VAL A 183 -0.38 -4.65 -3.20
CA VAL A 183 -1.17 -3.42 -3.18
C VAL A 183 -0.36 -2.37 -3.91
N GLU A 184 -0.86 -1.91 -5.05
CA GLU A 184 -0.28 -0.82 -5.81
C GLU A 184 -0.90 0.51 -5.38
N VAL A 185 -0.05 1.39 -4.87
CA VAL A 185 -0.42 2.68 -4.26
C VAL A 185 0.11 3.80 -5.14
N LYS A 186 -0.74 4.75 -5.49
CA LYS A 186 -0.33 5.97 -6.18
C LYS A 186 0.22 6.98 -5.17
N VAL A 187 1.40 7.50 -5.47
CA VAL A 187 2.16 8.40 -4.60
C VAL A 187 2.59 9.62 -5.39
N PHE A 188 2.32 10.80 -4.89
CA PHE A 188 2.75 12.05 -5.52
C PHE A 188 4.27 12.21 -5.46
N GLU A 189 4.84 12.88 -6.46
CA GLU A 189 6.29 13.09 -6.57
C GLU A 189 6.88 13.77 -5.34
N ASP A 190 6.19 14.77 -4.78
CA ASP A 190 6.61 15.51 -3.59
C ASP A 190 6.78 14.61 -2.35
N ASP A 191 6.07 13.48 -2.30
CA ASP A 191 6.09 12.56 -1.17
C ASP A 191 7.20 11.51 -1.26
N VAL A 192 7.85 11.37 -2.41
CA VAL A 192 8.84 10.32 -2.65
C VAL A 192 10.02 10.40 -1.67
N LYS A 193 10.49 11.61 -1.37
CA LYS A 193 11.59 11.80 -0.40
C LYS A 193 11.22 11.25 0.98
N TRP A 194 10.03 11.58 1.44
CA TRP A 194 9.53 11.11 2.73
C TRP A 194 9.25 9.60 2.71
N LEU A 195 8.64 9.08 1.65
CA LEU A 195 8.36 7.65 1.51
C LEU A 195 9.61 6.76 1.53
N LYS A 196 10.76 7.28 1.12
CA LYS A 196 12.03 6.56 1.29
C LYS A 196 12.33 6.27 2.76
N THR A 197 11.90 7.15 3.68
CA THR A 197 12.09 7.00 5.13
C THR A 197 10.97 6.20 5.80
N ALA A 198 9.76 6.21 5.22
CA ALA A 198 8.64 5.42 5.71
C ALA A 198 8.96 3.92 5.60
N ASN A 199 8.74 3.17 6.67
CA ASN A 199 9.08 1.74 6.75
C ASN A 199 7.99 0.87 7.36
N ASN A 200 6.89 1.46 7.76
CA ASN A 200 5.71 0.74 8.24
C ASN A 200 4.47 1.20 7.47
N PHE A 201 3.68 0.24 6.98
CA PHE A 201 2.52 0.47 6.17
C PHE A 201 1.35 -0.31 6.76
N HIS A 202 0.33 0.41 7.22
CA HIS A 202 -0.93 -0.15 7.67
C HIS A 202 -1.93 -0.08 6.52
N ILE A 203 -2.54 -1.19 6.20
CA ILE A 203 -3.45 -1.33 5.06
C ILE A 203 -4.79 -1.84 5.58
N SER A 204 -5.85 -1.13 5.25
CA SER A 204 -7.22 -1.52 5.55
C SER A 204 -8.07 -1.58 4.28
N PHE A 205 -9.07 -2.47 4.30
CA PHE A 205 -9.98 -2.69 3.19
C PHE A 205 -11.42 -2.55 3.70
N LYS A 206 -12.28 -1.88 2.95
CA LYS A 206 -13.70 -1.71 3.32
C LYS A 206 -14.49 -3.03 3.39
N THR A 207 -13.98 -4.07 2.76
CA THR A 207 -14.63 -5.39 2.66
C THR A 207 -14.25 -6.35 3.78
N THR A 208 -13.30 -5.98 4.63
CA THR A 208 -12.81 -6.81 5.73
C THR A 208 -12.49 -5.93 6.92
N ASP A 209 -12.83 -6.39 8.13
CA ASP A 209 -12.50 -5.71 9.39
C ASP A 209 -11.03 -5.94 9.81
N LYS A 210 -10.25 -6.64 8.97
CA LYS A 210 -8.85 -6.92 9.25
C LYS A 210 -7.95 -5.80 8.78
N GLU A 211 -6.99 -5.45 9.61
CA GLU A 211 -5.87 -4.60 9.27
C GLU A 211 -4.65 -5.45 8.93
N TYR A 212 -3.92 -5.02 7.93
CA TYR A 212 -2.70 -5.66 7.46
C TYR A 212 -1.53 -4.72 7.65
N GLU A 213 -0.40 -5.29 8.05
CA GLU A 213 0.86 -4.55 8.18
C GLU A 213 1.92 -5.15 7.26
N THR A 214 2.73 -4.28 6.68
CA THR A 214 3.90 -4.69 5.91
C THR A 214 5.04 -3.68 6.01
N HIS A 215 6.26 -4.17 5.91
CA HIS A 215 7.47 -3.38 5.76
C HIS A 215 8.04 -3.50 4.35
N SER A 216 7.47 -4.37 3.52
CA SER A 216 7.90 -4.61 2.15
C SER A 216 7.34 -3.54 1.24
N LYS A 217 8.21 -2.67 0.73
CA LYS A 217 7.87 -1.66 -0.27
C LYS A 217 8.81 -1.73 -1.45
N PHE A 218 8.28 -1.47 -2.62
CA PHE A 218 9.05 -1.26 -3.83
C PHE A 218 8.47 -0.07 -4.60
N LEU A 219 9.30 0.93 -4.89
CA LEU A 219 8.90 2.07 -5.71
C LEU A 219 9.24 1.76 -7.17
N TYR A 220 8.27 1.81 -8.05
CA TYR A 220 8.52 1.66 -9.47
C TYR A 220 9.33 2.86 -9.98
N PRO A 221 10.41 2.63 -10.74
CA PRO A 221 11.26 3.70 -11.27
C PRO A 221 10.63 4.38 -12.49
N ASN A 222 9.33 4.63 -12.43
CA ASN A 222 8.56 5.24 -13.50
C ASN A 222 7.54 6.22 -12.95
N LEU A 223 7.64 7.48 -13.38
CA LEU A 223 6.70 8.55 -13.06
C LEU A 223 5.62 8.59 -14.14
N SER A 224 4.35 8.67 -13.75
CA SER A 224 3.25 8.97 -14.65
C SER A 224 3.20 10.48 -14.92
N PRO A 225 3.53 10.96 -16.15
CA PRO A 225 3.55 12.41 -16.41
C PRO A 225 2.17 13.06 -16.31
N LYS A 226 1.09 12.27 -16.57
CA LYS A 226 -0.28 12.78 -16.53
C LYS A 226 -0.78 13.00 -15.10
N GLU A 227 -0.34 12.16 -14.17
CA GLU A 227 -0.82 12.15 -12.80
C GLU A 227 0.18 12.75 -11.81
N ALA A 228 1.42 13.03 -12.25
CA ALA A 228 2.56 13.40 -11.40
C ALA A 228 2.75 12.40 -10.22
N THR A 229 2.50 11.10 -10.47
CA THR A 229 2.56 10.05 -9.46
C THR A 229 3.53 8.95 -9.84
N LEU A 230 4.15 8.36 -8.82
CA LEU A 230 4.82 7.06 -8.89
C LEU A 230 3.90 5.97 -8.34
N THR A 231 4.18 4.74 -8.71
CA THR A 231 3.52 3.59 -8.10
C THR A 231 4.44 2.98 -7.04
N MET A 232 3.92 2.86 -5.82
CA MET A 232 4.53 2.08 -4.76
C MET A 232 3.82 0.74 -4.65
N ARG A 233 4.58 -0.35 -4.64
CA ARG A 233 4.09 -1.70 -4.44
C ARG A 233 4.38 -2.16 -3.02
N LEU A 234 3.35 -2.64 -2.34
CA LEU A 234 3.41 -3.29 -1.04
C LEU A 234 3.04 -4.77 -1.20
N THR A 235 3.76 -5.67 -0.55
CA THR A 235 3.46 -7.10 -0.60
C THR A 235 2.70 -7.52 0.65
N LEU A 236 1.59 -8.22 0.48
CA LEU A 236 0.77 -8.76 1.56
C LEU A 236 0.61 -10.27 1.45
N LYS A 237 0.63 -10.95 2.59
CA LYS A 237 0.23 -12.36 2.71
C LYS A 237 -1.28 -12.48 2.76
N ASN A 238 -1.86 -13.28 1.89
CA ASN A 238 -3.30 -13.51 1.79
C ASN A 238 -3.69 -14.89 2.35
N LYS A 239 -3.33 -15.14 3.62
CA LYS A 239 -3.52 -16.45 4.27
C LYS A 239 -4.98 -16.91 4.33
N ASP A 240 -5.89 -15.95 4.40
CA ASP A 240 -7.33 -16.22 4.54
C ASP A 240 -8.06 -16.22 3.19
N ASN A 241 -7.34 -16.00 2.09
CA ASN A 241 -7.87 -15.87 0.74
C ASN A 241 -8.99 -14.81 0.62
N MET A 242 -8.91 -13.74 1.43
CA MET A 242 -9.92 -12.68 1.47
C MET A 242 -9.54 -11.48 0.57
N LEU A 243 -8.30 -11.42 0.11
CA LEU A 243 -7.81 -10.34 -0.75
C LEU A 243 -7.86 -10.77 -2.21
N PHE A 244 -8.65 -10.05 -2.99
CA PHE A 244 -8.84 -10.30 -4.43
C PHE A 244 -8.36 -9.11 -5.25
N PRO A 245 -7.76 -9.34 -6.43
CA PRO A 245 -7.42 -8.27 -7.37
C PRO A 245 -8.60 -7.37 -7.68
N GLY A 246 -8.36 -6.06 -7.68
CA GLY A 246 -9.37 -5.02 -7.86
C GLY A 246 -9.94 -4.44 -6.56
N MET A 247 -9.66 -5.03 -5.39
CA MET A 247 -10.09 -4.46 -4.11
C MET A 247 -9.36 -3.14 -3.84
N TYR A 248 -10.13 -2.15 -3.37
CA TYR A 248 -9.61 -0.84 -2.96
C TYR A 248 -9.02 -0.91 -1.55
N ALA A 249 -7.87 -0.29 -1.36
CA ALA A 249 -7.12 -0.27 -0.10
C ALA A 249 -6.84 1.16 0.37
N ASP A 250 -7.11 1.42 1.64
CA ASP A 250 -6.60 2.56 2.37
C ASP A 250 -5.23 2.20 2.94
N VAL A 251 -4.21 3.01 2.67
CA VAL A 251 -2.82 2.75 3.08
C VAL A 251 -2.30 3.92 3.90
N ILE A 252 -1.97 3.67 5.15
CA ILE A 252 -1.31 4.63 6.03
C ILE A 252 0.17 4.28 6.08
N SER A 253 0.98 5.15 5.47
CA SER A 253 2.44 5.06 5.51
C SER A 253 2.95 5.80 6.74
N MET A 254 3.89 5.22 7.49
CA MET A 254 4.47 5.82 8.68
C MET A 254 6.00 5.73 8.65
N ASP A 255 6.67 6.79 9.11
CA ASP A 255 8.10 6.75 9.38
C ASP A 255 8.39 6.17 10.79
N LYS A 256 9.68 5.96 11.08
CA LYS A 256 10.07 5.54 12.43
C LYS A 256 9.71 6.65 13.44
N PRO A 257 9.19 6.29 14.63
CA PRO A 257 8.90 7.27 15.67
C PRO A 257 10.16 8.10 16.01
N LYS A 258 10.00 9.42 15.97
CA LYS A 258 11.02 10.39 16.37
C LYS A 258 10.46 11.32 17.42
N GLU A 259 11.33 11.97 18.17
CA GLU A 259 10.92 13.03 19.07
C GLU A 259 10.73 14.33 18.28
N TYR A 260 9.54 14.88 18.41
CA TYR A 260 9.18 16.17 17.82
C TYR A 260 8.72 17.12 18.91
N LEU A 261 9.06 18.42 18.76
CA LEU A 261 8.38 19.47 19.49
C LEU A 261 7.03 19.69 18.85
N THR A 262 5.96 19.65 19.65
CA THR A 262 4.59 19.73 19.12
C THR A 262 3.77 20.78 19.82
N LEU A 263 2.84 21.39 19.08
CA LEU A 263 1.79 22.28 19.55
C LEU A 263 0.46 21.96 18.87
N PRO A 264 -0.67 22.20 19.55
CA PRO A 264 -1.97 22.24 18.90
C PRO A 264 -2.01 23.30 17.78
N GLN A 265 -2.75 23.04 16.71
CA GLN A 265 -2.94 24.02 15.64
C GLN A 265 -3.61 25.31 16.17
N THR A 266 -4.44 25.20 17.22
CA THR A 266 -5.10 26.32 17.89
C THR A 266 -4.15 27.25 18.61
N ALA A 267 -2.88 26.89 18.80
CA ALA A 267 -1.84 27.72 19.41
C ALA A 267 -0.97 28.48 18.39
N VAL A 268 -1.29 28.36 17.08
CA VAL A 268 -0.48 28.96 16.01
C VAL A 268 -1.39 29.73 15.06
N ILE A 269 -1.05 30.99 14.77
CA ILE A 269 -1.72 31.84 13.80
C ILE A 269 -0.88 32.00 12.53
N PHE A 270 -1.55 31.97 11.37
CA PHE A 270 -0.91 32.27 10.08
C PHE A 270 -1.21 33.70 9.65
N LYS A 271 -0.19 34.51 9.44
CA LYS A 271 -0.31 35.92 9.08
C LYS A 271 0.83 36.35 8.16
N ASN A 272 0.50 37.10 7.11
CA ASN A 272 1.48 37.65 6.16
C ASN A 272 2.50 36.63 5.60
N GLY A 273 2.01 35.37 5.36
CA GLY A 273 2.88 34.30 4.83
C GLY A 273 3.76 33.60 5.87
N LYS A 274 3.62 33.95 7.15
CA LYS A 274 4.41 33.41 8.28
C LYS A 274 3.50 32.86 9.37
N TYR A 275 4.06 32.00 10.20
CA TYR A 275 3.37 31.44 11.37
C TYR A 275 3.90 32.09 12.64
N TYR A 276 3.00 32.39 13.59
CA TYR A 276 3.32 32.98 14.88
C TYR A 276 2.64 32.20 16.01
N ALA A 277 3.33 32.16 17.17
CA ALA A 277 2.77 31.72 18.44
C ALA A 277 3.00 32.82 19.47
N PHE A 278 2.08 32.97 20.43
CA PHE A 278 2.22 33.97 21.49
C PHE A 278 2.77 33.29 22.74
N VAL A 279 4.00 33.60 23.07
CA VAL A 279 4.73 33.05 24.23
C VAL A 279 4.38 33.85 25.46
N VAL A 280 4.13 33.20 26.59
CA VAL A 280 3.93 33.87 27.89
C VAL A 280 5.20 34.56 28.29
N GLY A 281 5.14 35.88 28.51
CA GLY A 281 6.26 36.74 28.96
C GLY A 281 6.61 36.56 30.42
N GLU A 282 7.56 37.38 30.90
CA GLU A 282 7.98 37.34 32.30
C GLU A 282 6.98 37.98 33.27
N PHE A 283 6.12 38.88 32.76
CA PHE A 283 5.12 39.55 33.55
C PHE A 283 3.73 38.99 33.28
N GLU A 284 2.86 38.99 34.30
CA GLU A 284 1.46 38.51 34.18
C GLU A 284 0.70 39.35 33.14
N GLY A 285 0.11 38.68 32.16
CA GLY A 285 -0.64 39.30 31.05
C GLY A 285 0.20 39.76 29.87
N GLU A 286 1.49 39.43 29.83
CA GLU A 286 2.40 39.71 28.72
C GLU A 286 2.51 38.51 27.79
N TYR A 287 2.30 38.72 26.49
CA TYR A 287 2.33 37.69 25.47
C TYR A 287 3.07 38.17 24.23
N ASP A 288 4.24 37.57 23.99
CA ASP A 288 5.11 38.01 22.92
C ASP A 288 4.88 37.17 21.64
N PRO A 289 4.63 37.83 20.49
CA PRO A 289 4.52 37.13 19.21
C PRO A 289 5.89 36.64 18.76
N VAL A 290 6.06 35.34 18.66
CA VAL A 290 7.30 34.68 18.18
C VAL A 290 7.01 34.05 16.82
N GLU A 291 7.83 34.39 15.80
CA GLU A 291 7.78 33.70 14.50
C GLU A 291 8.22 32.26 14.67
N VAL A 292 7.37 31.32 14.18
CA VAL A 292 7.62 29.90 14.32
C VAL A 292 7.63 29.22 12.95
N SER A 293 8.52 28.24 12.80
CA SER A 293 8.51 27.35 11.66
C SER A 293 7.76 26.07 12.03
N VAL A 294 6.69 25.79 11.31
CA VAL A 294 5.81 24.67 11.63
C VAL A 294 5.60 23.73 10.43
N ARG A 295 5.30 22.47 10.72
CA ARG A 295 4.89 21.46 9.75
C ARG A 295 3.72 20.67 10.33
N PRO A 296 2.65 20.40 9.54
CA PRO A 296 1.56 19.57 10.02
C PRO A 296 2.05 18.18 10.43
N LEU A 297 1.67 17.72 11.62
CA LEU A 297 1.82 16.33 12.07
C LEU A 297 0.56 15.54 11.71
N ASN A 298 -0.59 16.12 12.03
CA ASN A 298 -1.93 15.63 11.72
C ASN A 298 -2.90 16.82 11.62
N ASN A 299 -4.20 16.57 11.59
CA ASN A 299 -5.25 17.61 11.43
C ASN A 299 -5.42 18.52 12.66
N THR A 300 -4.78 18.25 13.77
CA THR A 300 -4.94 19.01 15.03
C THR A 300 -3.63 19.50 15.63
N THR A 301 -2.49 19.05 15.12
CA THR A 301 -1.17 19.25 15.76
C THR A 301 -0.11 19.65 14.73
N TYR A 302 0.69 20.64 15.08
CA TYR A 302 1.90 21.02 14.36
C TYR A 302 3.16 20.45 15.01
N ILE A 303 4.14 20.10 14.18
CA ILE A 303 5.54 19.92 14.57
C ILE A 303 6.21 21.30 14.49
N ILE A 304 6.89 21.69 15.54
CA ILE A 304 7.72 22.90 15.61
C ILE A 304 9.13 22.56 15.11
N THR A 305 9.57 23.23 14.07
CA THR A 305 10.90 23.04 13.48
C THR A 305 11.85 24.21 13.81
N GLY A 306 11.32 25.31 14.33
CA GLY A 306 12.08 26.48 14.74
C GLY A 306 11.21 27.51 15.47
N GLY A 307 11.83 28.42 16.21
CA GLY A 307 11.19 29.51 16.92
C GLY A 307 10.86 29.24 18.39
N LEU A 308 10.64 28.00 18.80
CA LEU A 308 10.28 27.63 20.18
C LEU A 308 11.15 26.49 20.71
N LYS A 309 11.21 26.36 22.03
CA LYS A 309 11.90 25.30 22.76
C LYS A 309 10.92 24.45 23.58
N ALA A 310 11.36 23.26 23.98
CA ALA A 310 10.59 22.43 24.88
C ALA A 310 10.39 23.14 26.24
N GLY A 311 9.16 23.20 26.70
CA GLY A 311 8.79 23.86 27.95
C GLY A 311 8.27 25.28 27.77
N ASP A 312 8.48 25.92 26.62
CA ASP A 312 7.88 27.24 26.36
C ASP A 312 6.36 27.13 26.50
N GLU A 313 5.76 28.08 27.19
CA GLU A 313 4.34 28.17 27.41
C GLU A 313 3.74 29.17 26.42
N VAL A 314 2.73 28.73 25.65
CA VAL A 314 2.12 29.53 24.58
C VAL A 314 0.60 29.58 24.72
N VAL A 315 0.00 30.64 24.25
CA VAL A 315 -1.46 30.82 24.23
C VAL A 315 -2.10 29.81 23.28
N ASN A 316 -3.12 29.09 23.74
CA ASN A 316 -3.83 28.07 22.95
C ASN A 316 -5.22 28.52 22.48
N ASN A 317 -5.73 29.65 22.95
CA ASN A 317 -7.00 30.23 22.55
C ASN A 317 -6.84 31.76 22.40
N ALA A 318 -7.91 32.42 21.95
CA ALA A 318 -7.93 33.89 21.85
C ALA A 318 -6.81 34.50 20.95
N LEU A 319 -6.22 33.73 20.03
CA LEU A 319 -5.10 34.18 19.18
C LEU A 319 -5.43 35.44 18.36
N PHE A 320 -6.68 35.58 17.89
CA PHE A 320 -7.10 36.77 17.16
C PHE A 320 -7.03 38.04 18.01
N MET A 321 -7.38 37.95 19.30
CA MET A 321 -7.32 39.08 20.22
C MET A 321 -5.88 39.44 20.54
N MET A 322 -5.02 38.41 20.76
CA MET A 322 -3.58 38.58 20.97
C MET A 322 -2.92 39.22 19.76
N ASP A 323 -3.30 38.82 18.56
CA ASP A 323 -2.81 39.43 17.32
C ASP A 323 -3.20 40.91 17.22
N SER A 324 -4.44 41.24 17.58
CA SER A 324 -4.91 42.63 17.58
C SER A 324 -4.18 43.50 18.60
N ASP A 325 -3.94 43.00 19.81
CA ASP A 325 -3.21 43.68 20.85
C ASP A 325 -1.74 43.89 20.45
N ALA A 326 -1.09 42.88 19.91
CA ALA A 326 0.28 42.93 19.39
C ALA A 326 0.44 43.98 18.25
N GLN A 327 -0.56 44.12 17.39
CA GLN A 327 -0.56 45.16 16.34
C GLN A 327 -0.68 46.57 16.92
N ILE A 328 -1.57 46.78 17.90
CA ILE A 328 -1.75 48.06 18.57
C ILE A 328 -0.47 48.49 19.28
N ASN A 329 0.23 47.55 19.89
CA ASN A 329 1.47 47.79 20.63
C ASN A 329 2.74 47.75 19.76
N GLY A 330 2.59 47.53 18.42
CA GLY A 330 3.71 47.58 17.47
C GLY A 330 4.75 46.46 17.68
N LEU A 331 4.35 45.29 18.15
CA LEU A 331 5.26 44.19 18.47
C LEU A 331 5.71 43.40 17.23
N TYR A 332 5.18 43.68 16.02
CA TYR A 332 5.62 43.16 14.70
C TYR A 332 5.12 43.95 13.49
#